data_b2f9d2d0107cce9cabc24e7886017aa6
#
_entry.id   b2f9d2d0107cce9cabc24e7886017aa6
#
_cell.length_a   1.000
_cell.length_b   1.000
_cell.length_c   1.000
_cell.angle_alpha   90.00
_cell.angle_beta   90.00
_cell.angle_gamma   90.00
#
_symmetry.space_group_name_H-M   'P 1'
#
loop_
_entity.id
_entity.type
_entity.pdbx_description
1 polymer ?
#
loop_
_entity_poly.entity_id
_entity_poly.type
_entity_poly.pdbx_seq_one_letter_code
_entity_poly.pdbx_strand_id
1 'polypeptide(L)'
;MLVRERETPEGLLVSVCDPDCLGETYRNGKVTLTVTEDFYGGEEATLADADAVVDSLTRATVANIVGEKAVGIAVEAGIIDEETVLDVGETRHAQLLWMR
;
A
#
# COMPACT_ATOMS: atom_id res chain seq x y z
N MET A 1 10.14 -2.08 3.21
CA MET A 1 8.84 -2.35 2.56
C MET A 1 9.03 -2.46 1.06
N LEU A 2 8.12 -3.14 0.39
CA LEU A 2 8.12 -3.22 -1.06
C LEU A 2 7.27 -2.09 -1.63
N VAL A 3 7.83 -1.37 -2.61
CA VAL A 3 7.14 -0.28 -3.29
C VAL A 3 7.19 -0.54 -4.79
N ARG A 4 6.05 -0.43 -5.44
CA ARG A 4 5.95 -0.54 -6.89
C ARG A 4 5.20 0.67 -7.44
N GLU A 5 5.82 1.38 -8.38
CA GLU A 5 5.24 2.54 -9.04
C GLU A 5 4.89 2.19 -10.48
N ARG A 6 3.70 2.61 -10.93
CA ARG A 6 3.25 2.44 -12.31
C ARG A 6 2.66 3.73 -12.82
N GLU A 7 3.14 4.15 -13.99
CA GLU A 7 2.50 5.26 -14.70
C GLU A 7 1.24 4.75 -15.39
N THR A 8 0.14 5.43 -15.19
CA THR A 8 -1.15 5.12 -15.84
C THR A 8 -1.70 6.38 -16.50
N PRO A 9 -2.71 6.26 -17.39
CA PRO A 9 -3.35 7.44 -17.97
C PRO A 9 -3.96 8.39 -16.92
N GLU A 10 -4.33 7.87 -15.76
CA GLU A 10 -4.91 8.66 -14.66
C GLU A 10 -3.85 9.22 -13.70
N GLY A 11 -2.59 8.87 -13.86
CA GLY A 11 -1.51 9.32 -13.01
C GLY A 11 -0.65 8.18 -12.45
N LEU A 12 0.02 8.44 -11.35
CA LEU A 12 0.92 7.47 -10.74
C LEU A 12 0.18 6.56 -9.77
N LEU A 13 0.22 5.25 -10.02
CA LEU A 13 -0.29 4.23 -9.13
C LEU A 13 0.86 3.66 -8.30
N VAL A 14 0.74 3.76 -6.98
CA VAL A 14 1.74 3.24 -6.05
C VAL A 14 1.14 2.10 -5.25
N SER A 15 1.86 0.98 -5.19
CA SER A 15 1.49 -0.18 -4.36
C SER A 15 2.59 -0.40 -3.33
N VAL A 16 2.22 -0.45 -2.06
CA VAL A 16 3.17 -0.63 -0.96
C VAL A 16 2.71 -1.79 -0.09
N CYS A 17 3.61 -2.70 0.24
CA CYS A 17 3.29 -3.74 1.20
C CYS A 17 4.48 -4.07 2.09
N ASP A 18 4.19 -4.57 3.29
CA ASP A 18 5.22 -5.18 4.12
C ASP A 18 5.70 -6.45 3.40
N PRO A 19 7.00 -6.75 3.42
CA PRO A 19 7.53 -7.91 2.69
C PRO A 19 6.88 -9.24 3.08
N ASP A 20 6.51 -9.41 4.34
CA ASP A 20 5.87 -10.64 4.82
C ASP A 20 4.41 -10.77 4.41
N CYS A 21 3.81 -9.71 3.87
CA CYS A 21 2.45 -9.76 3.35
C CYS A 21 2.37 -10.28 1.92
N LEU A 22 3.48 -10.24 1.19
CA LEU A 22 3.49 -10.61 -0.23
C LEU A 22 3.13 -12.09 -0.40
N GLY A 23 2.14 -12.37 -1.24
CA GLY A 23 1.67 -13.72 -1.50
C GLY A 23 0.63 -14.22 -0.51
N GLU A 24 0.33 -13.45 0.53
CA GLU A 24 -0.62 -13.85 1.57
C GLU A 24 -2.05 -13.42 1.24
N THR A 25 -3.01 -14.15 1.79
CA THR A 25 -4.43 -13.82 1.72
C THR A 25 -4.95 -13.59 3.13
N TYR A 26 -5.63 -12.47 3.31
CA TYR A 26 -6.20 -12.07 4.61
C TYR A 26 -7.72 -11.98 4.48
N ARG A 27 -8.41 -12.35 5.56
CA ARG A 27 -9.88 -12.36 5.58
C ARG A 27 -10.42 -11.71 6.84
N ASN A 28 -11.52 -10.98 6.65
CA ASN A 28 -12.28 -10.41 7.75
C ASN A 28 -13.75 -10.43 7.32
N GLY A 29 -14.49 -11.42 7.82
CA GLY A 29 -15.89 -11.60 7.42
C GLY A 29 -16.00 -11.85 5.92
N LYS A 30 -16.67 -10.92 5.22
CA LYS A 30 -16.87 -11.03 3.77
C LYS A 30 -15.74 -10.42 2.96
N VAL A 31 -14.81 -9.72 3.61
CA VAL A 31 -13.71 -9.07 2.93
C VAL A 31 -12.54 -10.05 2.80
N THR A 32 -12.05 -10.21 1.59
CA THR A 32 -10.85 -11.00 1.30
C THR A 32 -9.85 -10.12 0.58
N LEU A 33 -8.62 -10.09 1.11
CA LEU A 33 -7.53 -9.32 0.53
C LEU A 33 -6.41 -10.28 0.18
N THR A 34 -6.06 -10.38 -1.10
CA THR A 34 -4.91 -11.15 -1.56
C THR A 34 -3.82 -10.19 -2.02
N VAL A 35 -2.64 -10.31 -1.42
CA VAL A 35 -1.50 -9.45 -1.74
C VAL A 35 -0.70 -10.14 -2.84
N THR A 36 -1.09 -9.90 -4.10
CA THR A 36 -0.52 -10.59 -5.24
C THR A 36 0.84 -10.03 -5.62
N GLU A 37 1.71 -10.92 -6.10
CA GLU A 37 3.01 -10.51 -6.60
C GLU A 37 2.88 -9.64 -7.85
N ASP A 38 1.88 -9.89 -8.69
CA ASP A 38 1.64 -9.11 -9.89
C ASP A 38 1.34 -7.63 -9.59
N PHE A 39 0.71 -7.36 -8.46
CA PHE A 39 0.32 -6.00 -8.10
C PHE A 39 1.30 -5.32 -7.15
N TYR A 40 1.85 -6.05 -6.18
CA TYR A 40 2.72 -5.49 -5.13
C TYR A 40 4.20 -5.85 -5.30
N GLY A 41 4.53 -6.85 -6.10
CA GLY A 41 5.88 -7.35 -6.23
C GLY A 41 6.40 -7.31 -7.66
N GLY A 42 7.20 -8.33 -8.00
CA GLY A 42 7.80 -8.45 -9.32
C GLY A 42 9.10 -7.68 -9.44
N GLU A 43 9.65 -7.68 -10.65
CA GLU A 43 10.95 -7.05 -10.92
C GLU A 43 10.95 -5.53 -10.74
N GLU A 44 9.79 -4.91 -10.90
CA GLU A 44 9.66 -3.46 -10.77
C GLU A 44 9.48 -3.00 -9.33
N ALA A 45 9.25 -3.91 -8.40
CA ALA A 45 9.16 -3.57 -6.98
C ALA A 45 10.54 -3.37 -6.40
N THR A 46 10.67 -2.36 -5.53
CA THR A 46 11.94 -2.07 -4.85
C THR A 46 11.74 -2.11 -3.35
N LEU A 47 12.78 -2.51 -2.62
CA LEU A 47 12.78 -2.38 -1.18
C LEU A 47 13.04 -0.92 -0.82
N ALA A 48 12.21 -0.38 0.05
CA ALA A 48 12.26 1.04 0.41
C ALA A 48 12.20 1.20 1.92
N ASP A 49 12.89 2.21 2.42
CA ASP A 49 12.78 2.62 3.82
C ASP A 49 11.56 3.55 3.97
N ALA A 50 11.32 4.00 5.21
CA ALA A 50 10.16 4.83 5.53
C ALA A 50 10.14 6.13 4.72
N ASP A 51 11.28 6.79 4.57
CA ASP A 51 11.37 8.06 3.84
C ASP A 51 11.05 7.87 2.36
N ALA A 52 11.55 6.80 1.75
CA ALA A 52 11.28 6.48 0.36
C ALA A 52 9.80 6.14 0.14
N VAL A 53 9.18 5.43 1.08
CA VAL A 53 7.74 5.12 1.04
C VAL A 53 6.93 6.42 1.07
N VAL A 54 7.25 7.33 1.99
CA VAL A 54 6.55 8.61 2.11
C VAL A 54 6.69 9.42 0.82
N ASP A 55 7.89 9.49 0.25
CA ASP A 55 8.13 10.20 -1.00
C ASP A 55 7.27 9.64 -2.13
N SER A 56 7.25 8.33 -2.29
CA SER A 56 6.44 7.67 -3.32
C SER A 56 4.95 7.96 -3.14
N LEU A 57 4.45 7.82 -1.92
CA LEU A 57 3.04 8.07 -1.61
C LEU A 57 2.62 9.52 -1.82
N THR A 58 3.51 10.47 -1.54
CA THR A 58 3.22 11.91 -1.78
C THR A 58 3.06 12.23 -3.26
N ARG A 59 3.71 11.47 -4.14
CA ARG A 59 3.60 11.65 -5.59
C ARG A 59 2.46 10.86 -6.21
N ALA A 60 1.87 9.93 -5.49
CA ALA A 60 0.84 9.03 -6.00
C ALA A 60 -0.47 9.76 -6.31
N THR A 61 -1.14 9.35 -7.38
CA THR A 61 -2.53 9.69 -7.65
C THR A 61 -3.44 8.68 -6.98
N VAL A 62 -3.07 7.40 -7.08
CA VAL A 62 -3.76 6.29 -6.42
C VAL A 62 -2.73 5.44 -5.71
N ALA A 63 -3.02 5.02 -4.50
CA ALA A 63 -2.13 4.11 -3.79
C ALA A 63 -2.92 3.04 -3.06
N ASN A 64 -2.34 1.85 -3.00
CA ASN A 64 -2.84 0.74 -2.18
C ASN A 64 -1.72 0.33 -1.24
N ILE A 65 -2.03 0.25 0.04
CA ILE A 65 -1.05 0.02 1.10
C ILE A 65 -1.52 -1.14 1.95
N VAL A 66 -0.68 -2.15 2.11
CA VAL A 66 -0.98 -3.34 2.91
C VAL A 66 0.15 -3.62 3.88
N GLY A 67 -0.21 -3.89 5.11
CA GLY A 67 0.73 -4.26 6.15
C GLY A 67 0.72 -3.28 7.30
N GLU A 68 0.97 -3.79 8.48
CA GLU A 68 0.94 -2.97 9.70
C GLU A 68 1.99 -1.86 9.67
N LYS A 69 3.19 -2.16 9.19
CA LYS A 69 4.26 -1.18 9.12
C LYS A 69 4.04 -0.16 8.01
N ALA A 70 3.67 -0.64 6.81
CA ALA A 70 3.44 0.24 5.67
C ALA A 70 2.30 1.21 5.94
N VAL A 71 1.17 0.72 6.46
CA VAL A 71 0.03 1.56 6.81
C VAL A 71 0.41 2.52 7.95
N GLY A 72 1.15 2.05 8.95
CA GLY A 72 1.60 2.89 10.05
C GLY A 72 2.45 4.07 9.60
N ILE A 73 3.34 3.86 8.63
CA ILE A 73 4.17 4.93 8.06
C ILE A 73 3.28 5.98 7.39
N ALA A 74 2.30 5.54 6.60
CA ALA A 74 1.39 6.44 5.89
C ALA A 74 0.53 7.25 6.85
N VAL A 75 0.06 6.64 7.94
CA VAL A 75 -0.71 7.32 8.97
C VAL A 75 0.14 8.36 9.70
N GLU A 76 1.34 7.98 10.14
CA GLU A 76 2.23 8.90 10.83
C GLU A 76 2.64 10.10 9.97
N ALA A 77 2.77 9.90 8.68
CA ALA A 77 3.12 10.97 7.75
C ALA A 77 1.92 11.87 7.39
N GLY A 78 0.72 11.53 7.88
CA GLY A 78 -0.49 12.30 7.59
C GLY A 78 -1.04 12.07 6.19
N ILE A 79 -0.57 11.04 5.48
CA ILE A 79 -1.04 10.73 4.13
C ILE A 79 -2.36 9.99 4.18
N ILE A 80 -2.51 9.10 5.17
CA ILE A 80 -3.73 8.30 5.38
C ILE A 80 -4.30 8.66 6.75
N ASP A 81 -5.62 8.82 6.81
CA ASP A 81 -6.32 9.01 8.07
C ASP A 81 -6.52 7.66 8.75
N GLU A 82 -6.15 7.55 10.01
CA GLU A 82 -6.31 6.32 10.80
C GLU A 82 -7.73 5.76 10.74
N GLU A 83 -8.73 6.65 10.71
CA GLU A 83 -10.14 6.24 10.69
C GLU A 83 -10.54 5.52 9.40
N THR A 84 -9.78 5.71 8.32
CA THR A 84 -10.07 5.07 7.02
C THR A 84 -9.35 3.75 6.83
N VAL A 85 -8.47 3.39 7.77
CA VAL A 85 -7.72 2.13 7.70
C VAL A 85 -8.64 0.96 8.00
N LEU A 86 -8.55 -0.08 7.18
CA LEU A 86 -9.34 -1.28 7.33
C LEU A 86 -8.48 -2.39 7.92
N ASP A 87 -8.94 -3.01 9.00
CA ASP A 87 -8.30 -4.21 9.54
C ASP A 87 -8.83 -5.42 8.78
N VAL A 88 -7.94 -6.21 8.18
CA VAL A 88 -8.31 -7.40 7.41
C VAL A 88 -7.51 -8.58 7.96
N GLY A 89 -8.15 -9.38 8.81
CA GLY A 89 -7.46 -10.47 9.50
C GLY A 89 -6.35 -9.91 10.37
N GLU A 90 -5.13 -10.38 10.14
CA GLU A 90 -3.95 -9.98 10.91
C GLU A 90 -3.21 -8.79 10.31
N THR A 91 -3.72 -8.20 9.24
CA THR A 91 -3.06 -7.08 8.58
C THR A 91 -3.96 -5.85 8.51
N ARG A 92 -3.40 -4.77 8.01
CA ARG A 92 -4.11 -3.50 7.81
C ARG A 92 -4.00 -3.11 6.35
N HIS A 93 -5.05 -2.45 5.84
CA HIS A 93 -5.14 -2.02 4.45
C HIS A 93 -5.62 -0.59 4.40
N ALA A 94 -5.03 0.20 3.51
CA ALA A 94 -5.45 1.57 3.25
C ALA A 94 -5.36 1.88 1.77
N GLN A 95 -6.20 2.79 1.33
CA GLN A 95 -6.19 3.28 -0.05
C GLN A 95 -6.12 4.80 -0.05
N LEU A 96 -5.42 5.32 -1.04
CA LEU A 96 -5.32 6.75 -1.28
C LEU A 96 -5.83 7.03 -2.69
N LEU A 97 -6.70 8.01 -2.81
CA LEU A 97 -7.19 8.48 -4.10
C LEU A 97 -7.17 10.01 -4.09
N TRP A 98 -6.34 10.59 -4.94
CA TRP A 98 -6.31 12.04 -5.14
C TRP A 98 -7.18 12.41 -6.33
N MET A 99 -8.24 13.13 -6.04
CA MET A 99 -9.12 13.69 -7.06
C MET A 99 -8.63 15.10 -7.38
N ARG A 100 -8.09 15.28 -8.55
CA ARG A 100 -7.58 16.58 -9.00
C ARG A 100 -8.39 17.15 -10.13
#